data_77ec1bc95d5880c87c805928b96f480c
#
_entry.id   77ec1bc95d5880c87c805928b96f480c
#
_cell.length_a   1.000
_cell.length_b   1.000
_cell.length_c   1.000
_cell.angle_alpha   90.00
_cell.angle_beta   90.00
_cell.angle_gamma   90.00
#
_symmetry.space_group_name_H-M   'P 1'
#
loop_
_entity.id
_entity.type
_entity.pdbx_description
1 polymer ?
#
loop_
_entity_poly.entity_id
_entity_poly.type
_entity_poly.pdbx_seq_one_letter_code
_entity_poly.pdbx_strand_id
1 'polypeptide(L)'
;RPKMEWTVLMAILVISIMGLILQAVVTSSFPTMNMSTLEAFKDNFLYGGIWSAMLIGIAVMLGICYLDYSILVKWSFPIWAVMQIPAVFSIVSKIFFDETMWIGPMVNGRSIVQMLLSYLVIPFYAGTIYHFRRKGTKGLIISTVCLGISVLTDLMIPFMSSAVVTGITGLVLLHVAVCKGWFGENKKKFLTKMWGVIGICLILM
;
A
#
# COMPACT_ATOMS: atom_id res chain seq x y z
N ARG A 1 8.64 23.24 -11.93
CA ARG A 1 8.15 22.01 -12.60
C ARG A 1 9.02 20.87 -12.09
N PRO A 2 8.47 19.81 -11.52
CA PRO A 2 9.26 18.64 -11.14
C PRO A 2 9.92 18.11 -12.41
N LYS A 3 11.24 17.96 -12.40
CA LYS A 3 11.95 17.29 -13.49
C LYS A 3 11.56 15.81 -13.40
N MET A 4 10.90 15.31 -14.43
CA MET A 4 10.55 13.90 -14.52
C MET A 4 11.85 13.08 -14.53
N GLU A 5 12.06 12.28 -13.49
CA GLU A 5 13.23 11.42 -13.40
C GLU A 5 13.03 10.19 -14.28
N TRP A 6 13.46 10.28 -15.52
CA TRP A 6 13.38 9.20 -16.51
C TRP A 6 13.95 7.87 -15.99
N THR A 7 14.95 7.94 -15.12
CA THR A 7 15.56 6.77 -14.49
C THR A 7 14.56 5.99 -13.63
N VAL A 8 13.71 6.69 -12.86
CA VAL A 8 12.68 6.06 -12.03
C VAL A 8 11.59 5.43 -12.90
N LEU A 9 11.18 6.13 -13.97
CA LEU A 9 10.17 5.63 -14.91
C LEU A 9 10.66 4.36 -15.63
N MET A 10 11.90 4.35 -16.09
CA MET A 10 12.50 3.18 -16.72
C MET A 10 12.65 2.00 -15.72
N ALA A 11 13.04 2.28 -14.47
CA ALA A 11 13.11 1.24 -13.44
C ALA A 11 11.73 0.61 -13.16
N ILE A 12 10.67 1.40 -13.07
CA ILE A 12 9.29 0.89 -12.89
C ILE A 12 8.86 0.05 -14.08
N LEU A 13 9.14 0.47 -15.32
CA LEU A 13 8.85 -0.30 -16.54
C LEU A 13 9.56 -1.66 -16.53
N VAL A 14 10.85 -1.68 -16.21
CA VAL A 14 11.64 -2.92 -16.14
C VAL A 14 11.05 -3.86 -15.06
N ILE A 15 10.75 -3.36 -13.88
CA ILE A 15 10.16 -4.17 -12.80
C ILE A 15 8.80 -4.72 -13.22
N SER A 16 7.97 -3.92 -13.90
CA SER A 16 6.66 -4.36 -14.40
C SER A 16 6.78 -5.47 -15.44
N ILE A 17 7.73 -5.37 -16.37
CA ILE A 17 8.00 -6.42 -17.37
C ILE A 17 8.51 -7.69 -16.68
N MET A 18 9.44 -7.57 -15.74
CA MET A 18 9.91 -8.72 -14.96
C MET A 18 8.77 -9.39 -14.18
N GLY A 19 7.87 -8.62 -13.61
CA GLY A 19 6.68 -9.14 -12.92
C GLY A 19 5.77 -9.95 -13.85
N LEU A 20 5.56 -9.48 -15.10
CA LEU A 20 4.80 -10.21 -16.12
C LEU A 20 5.45 -11.55 -16.51
N ILE A 21 6.76 -11.54 -16.69
CA ILE A 21 7.52 -12.76 -17.02
C ILE A 21 7.43 -13.76 -15.86
N LEU A 22 7.63 -13.30 -14.63
CA LEU A 22 7.55 -14.12 -13.43
C LEU A 22 6.16 -14.75 -13.27
N GLN A 23 5.10 -13.98 -13.51
CA GLN A 23 3.72 -14.47 -13.47
C GLN A 23 3.46 -15.53 -14.54
N ALA A 24 3.97 -15.36 -15.75
CA ALA A 24 3.86 -16.36 -16.82
C ALA A 24 4.57 -17.67 -16.43
N VAL A 25 5.77 -17.58 -15.86
CA VAL A 25 6.52 -18.75 -15.36
C VAL A 25 5.76 -19.46 -14.25
N VAL A 26 5.23 -18.72 -13.28
CA VAL A 26 4.42 -19.30 -12.19
C VAL A 26 3.17 -19.98 -12.73
N THR A 27 2.45 -19.34 -13.65
CA THR A 27 1.22 -19.92 -14.24
C THR A 27 1.54 -21.20 -15.02
N SER A 28 2.63 -21.25 -15.78
CA SER A 28 3.03 -22.45 -16.53
C SER A 28 3.52 -23.62 -15.63
N SER A 29 3.89 -23.31 -14.39
CA SER A 29 4.37 -24.31 -13.42
C SER A 29 3.23 -25.04 -12.68
N PHE A 30 1.97 -24.59 -12.83
CA PHE A 30 0.84 -25.30 -12.22
C PHE A 30 0.50 -26.56 -13.00
N PRO A 31 0.49 -27.75 -12.37
CA PRO A 31 0.28 -29.04 -13.04
C PRO A 31 -1.12 -29.21 -13.66
N THR A 32 -2.06 -28.33 -13.33
CA THR A 32 -3.42 -28.30 -13.92
C THR A 32 -3.48 -27.58 -15.27
N MET A 33 -2.46 -26.84 -15.64
CA MET A 33 -2.37 -26.11 -16.90
C MET A 33 -1.19 -26.65 -17.71
N ASN A 34 -1.46 -27.60 -18.62
CA ASN A 34 -0.48 -28.10 -19.58
C ASN A 34 -0.17 -27.05 -20.67
N MET A 35 0.20 -25.85 -20.24
CA MET A 35 0.54 -24.72 -21.13
C MET A 35 2.04 -24.50 -21.13
N SER A 36 2.60 -24.21 -22.31
CA SER A 36 3.98 -23.74 -22.40
C SER A 36 4.10 -22.34 -21.78
N THR A 37 5.29 -21.96 -21.30
CA THR A 37 5.55 -20.63 -20.72
C THR A 37 5.17 -19.50 -21.68
N LEU A 38 5.33 -19.71 -23.00
CA LEU A 38 5.00 -18.73 -24.03
C LEU A 38 3.47 -18.58 -24.21
N GLU A 39 2.73 -19.69 -24.12
CA GLU A 39 1.27 -19.68 -24.18
C GLU A 39 0.69 -19.03 -22.93
N ALA A 40 1.20 -19.37 -21.75
CA ALA A 40 0.84 -18.74 -20.48
C ALA A 40 1.11 -17.22 -20.49
N PHE A 41 2.22 -16.79 -21.11
CA PHE A 41 2.52 -15.38 -21.28
C PHE A 41 1.50 -14.70 -22.21
N LYS A 42 1.19 -15.30 -23.35
CA LYS A 42 0.19 -14.78 -24.30
C LYS A 42 -1.20 -14.68 -23.64
N ASP A 43 -1.60 -15.70 -22.94
CA ASP A 43 -2.91 -15.78 -22.31
C ASP A 43 -3.05 -14.75 -21.19
N ASN A 44 -2.07 -14.63 -20.31
CA ASN A 44 -2.04 -13.62 -19.27
C ASN A 44 -1.95 -12.19 -19.84
N PHE A 45 -1.17 -11.98 -20.90
CA PHE A 45 -0.92 -10.68 -21.48
C PHE A 45 -2.12 -10.19 -22.32
N LEU A 46 -2.69 -11.03 -23.18
CA LEU A 46 -3.76 -10.64 -24.11
C LEU A 46 -5.16 -10.80 -23.51
N TYR A 47 -5.41 -11.89 -22.78
CA TYR A 47 -6.75 -12.23 -22.28
C TYR A 47 -6.92 -12.00 -20.78
N GLY A 48 -5.84 -12.05 -20.01
CA GLY A 48 -5.85 -11.86 -18.54
C GLY A 48 -6.08 -10.42 -18.05
N GLY A 49 -6.27 -9.47 -18.97
CA GLY A 49 -6.52 -8.06 -18.61
C GLY A 49 -5.29 -7.34 -18.02
N ILE A 50 -4.13 -7.99 -17.93
CA ILE A 50 -2.89 -7.43 -17.34
C ILE A 50 -2.39 -6.28 -18.19
N TRP A 51 -2.54 -6.38 -19.51
CA TRP A 51 -2.19 -5.31 -20.45
C TRP A 51 -2.99 -4.03 -20.17
N SER A 52 -4.29 -4.15 -20.00
CA SER A 52 -5.15 -3.00 -19.67
C SER A 52 -4.82 -2.41 -18.30
N ALA A 53 -4.58 -3.26 -17.31
CA ALA A 53 -4.16 -2.82 -15.97
C ALA A 53 -2.80 -2.09 -16.00
N MET A 54 -1.85 -2.58 -16.80
CA MET A 54 -0.53 -1.94 -16.96
C MET A 54 -0.67 -0.57 -17.66
N LEU A 55 -1.47 -0.46 -18.72
CA LEU A 55 -1.72 0.81 -19.40
C LEU A 55 -2.41 1.82 -18.47
N ILE A 56 -3.43 1.39 -17.74
CA ILE A 56 -4.11 2.24 -16.75
C ILE A 56 -3.12 2.66 -15.66
N GLY A 57 -2.29 1.75 -15.15
CA GLY A 57 -1.26 2.06 -14.17
C GLY A 57 -0.26 3.11 -14.65
N ILE A 58 0.22 2.99 -15.89
CA ILE A 58 1.12 3.98 -16.50
C ILE A 58 0.40 5.32 -16.68
N ALA A 59 -0.84 5.33 -17.16
CA ALA A 59 -1.63 6.55 -17.32
C ALA A 59 -1.86 7.27 -15.99
N VAL A 60 -2.21 6.52 -14.93
CA VAL A 60 -2.38 7.05 -13.56
C VAL A 60 -1.05 7.59 -13.03
N MET A 61 0.05 6.87 -13.24
CA MET A 61 1.38 7.32 -12.82
C MET A 61 1.78 8.63 -13.50
N LEU A 62 1.58 8.73 -14.81
CA LEU A 62 1.81 9.98 -15.56
C LEU A 62 0.90 11.10 -15.04
N GLY A 63 -0.38 10.82 -14.80
CA GLY A 63 -1.33 11.78 -14.21
C GLY A 63 -0.84 12.31 -12.87
N ILE A 64 -0.37 11.43 -11.98
CA ILE A 64 0.17 11.81 -10.66
C ILE A 64 1.43 12.66 -10.79
N CYS A 65 2.29 12.41 -11.80
CA CYS A 65 3.47 13.23 -12.05
C CYS A 65 3.14 14.68 -12.42
N TYR A 66 1.96 14.95 -12.99
CA TYR A 66 1.48 16.30 -13.30
C TYR A 66 0.72 16.97 -12.15
N LEU A 67 0.27 16.21 -11.15
CA LEU A 67 -0.42 16.77 -9.99
C LEU A 67 0.55 17.53 -9.07
N ASP A 68 0.06 18.63 -8.54
CA ASP A 68 0.82 19.41 -7.57
C ASP A 68 0.89 18.66 -6.22
N TYR A 69 2.09 18.22 -5.87
CA TYR A 69 2.35 17.45 -4.65
C TYR A 69 1.88 18.15 -3.38
N SER A 70 1.83 19.48 -3.39
CA SER A 70 1.41 20.27 -2.25
C SER A 70 -0.06 20.02 -1.86
N ILE A 71 -0.92 19.81 -2.85
CA ILE A 71 -2.35 19.52 -2.66
C ILE A 71 -2.50 18.11 -2.06
N LEU A 72 -1.81 17.12 -2.64
CA LEU A 72 -1.85 15.74 -2.16
C LEU A 72 -1.39 15.64 -0.70
N VAL A 73 -0.32 16.32 -0.33
CA VAL A 73 0.21 16.32 1.04
C VAL A 73 -0.76 16.98 2.01
N LYS A 74 -1.43 18.06 1.61
CA LYS A 74 -2.41 18.76 2.44
C LYS A 74 -3.62 17.87 2.76
N TRP A 75 -4.07 17.10 1.79
CA TRP A 75 -5.23 16.24 1.91
C TRP A 75 -4.91 14.78 2.26
N SER A 76 -3.63 14.43 2.44
CA SER A 76 -3.20 13.06 2.67
C SER A 76 -3.86 12.40 3.88
N PHE A 77 -3.96 13.11 5.01
CA PHE A 77 -4.58 12.58 6.22
C PHE A 77 -6.09 12.35 6.08
N PRO A 78 -6.91 13.31 5.60
CA PRO A 78 -8.31 13.05 5.29
C PRO A 78 -8.52 11.92 4.30
N ILE A 79 -7.74 11.88 3.22
CA ILE A 79 -7.85 10.81 2.21
C ILE A 79 -7.50 9.46 2.84
N TRP A 80 -6.42 9.38 3.61
CA TRP A 80 -6.07 8.16 4.34
C TRP A 80 -7.23 7.69 5.24
N ALA A 81 -7.88 8.58 5.97
CA ALA A 81 -9.01 8.25 6.83
C ALA A 81 -10.22 7.72 6.03
N VAL A 82 -10.55 8.35 4.90
CA VAL A 82 -11.62 7.89 4.01
C VAL A 82 -11.31 6.51 3.43
N MET A 83 -10.05 6.23 3.10
CA MET A 83 -9.61 4.92 2.59
C MET A 83 -9.79 3.78 3.59
N GLN A 84 -9.85 4.05 4.89
CA GLN A 84 -10.12 3.03 5.91
C GLN A 84 -11.61 2.64 5.97
N ILE A 85 -12.54 3.47 5.45
CA ILE A 85 -13.99 3.22 5.55
C ILE A 85 -14.41 1.87 4.95
N PRO A 86 -14.02 1.48 3.72
CA PRO A 86 -14.39 0.20 3.15
C PRO A 86 -13.89 -0.99 3.97
N ALA A 87 -12.68 -0.89 4.54
CA ALA A 87 -12.11 -1.92 5.39
C ALA A 87 -12.90 -2.05 6.71
N VAL A 88 -13.18 -0.93 7.36
CA VAL A 88 -14.00 -0.92 8.58
C VAL A 88 -15.41 -1.46 8.30
N PHE A 89 -16.01 -1.09 7.17
CA PHE A 89 -17.31 -1.60 6.76
C PHE A 89 -17.30 -3.14 6.63
N SER A 90 -16.29 -3.70 5.96
CA SER A 90 -16.15 -5.15 5.80
C SER A 90 -15.94 -5.88 7.14
N ILE A 91 -15.19 -5.27 8.08
CA ILE A 91 -15.00 -5.81 9.43
C ILE A 91 -16.30 -5.79 10.23
N VAL A 92 -17.01 -4.66 10.21
CA VAL A 92 -18.29 -4.50 10.91
C VAL A 92 -19.33 -5.48 10.35
N SER A 93 -19.43 -5.62 9.02
CA SER A 93 -20.35 -6.59 8.41
C SER A 93 -20.05 -8.02 8.85
N LYS A 94 -18.78 -8.41 8.95
CA LYS A 94 -18.39 -9.73 9.44
C LYS A 94 -18.78 -9.96 10.90
N ILE A 95 -18.68 -8.95 11.74
CA ILE A 95 -19.03 -9.07 13.17
C ILE A 95 -20.55 -9.18 13.38
N PHE A 96 -21.35 -8.41 12.61
CA PHE A 96 -22.80 -8.34 12.83
C PHE A 96 -23.60 -9.35 12.00
N PHE A 97 -23.11 -9.73 10.82
CA PHE A 97 -23.84 -10.56 9.87
C PHE A 97 -23.16 -11.90 9.59
N ASP A 98 -22.01 -12.16 10.23
CA ASP A 98 -21.16 -13.36 10.03
C ASP A 98 -20.71 -13.55 8.55
N GLU A 99 -20.96 -12.54 7.72
CA GLU A 99 -20.56 -12.49 6.30
C GLU A 99 -19.76 -11.24 6.01
N THR A 100 -18.64 -11.39 5.29
CA THR A 100 -17.87 -10.25 4.81
C THR A 100 -18.55 -9.61 3.61
N MET A 101 -19.21 -8.47 3.81
CA MET A 101 -19.74 -7.68 2.70
C MET A 101 -18.62 -6.82 2.12
N TRP A 102 -18.44 -6.91 0.81
CA TRP A 102 -17.43 -6.17 0.08
C TRP A 102 -18.05 -4.99 -0.67
N ILE A 103 -17.34 -3.85 -0.66
CA ILE A 103 -17.74 -2.70 -1.46
C ILE A 103 -17.10 -2.82 -2.85
N GLY A 104 -17.93 -2.76 -3.89
CA GLY A 104 -17.52 -2.73 -5.30
C GLY A 104 -17.42 -4.10 -5.96
N PRO A 105 -16.95 -4.15 -7.22
CA PRO A 105 -16.88 -5.37 -8.00
C PRO A 105 -15.87 -6.37 -7.40
N MET A 106 -16.24 -7.65 -7.47
CA MET A 106 -15.42 -8.74 -6.95
C MET A 106 -14.76 -9.51 -8.10
N VAL A 107 -13.49 -9.81 -7.94
CA VAL A 107 -12.74 -10.70 -8.82
C VAL A 107 -12.05 -11.77 -7.99
N ASN A 108 -12.27 -13.02 -8.31
CA ASN A 108 -11.73 -14.19 -7.59
C ASN A 108 -11.99 -14.13 -6.07
N GLY A 109 -13.20 -13.73 -5.66
CA GLY A 109 -13.59 -13.63 -4.25
C GLY A 109 -12.98 -12.44 -3.49
N ARG A 110 -12.41 -11.47 -4.20
CA ARG A 110 -11.79 -10.28 -3.60
C ARG A 110 -12.35 -9.01 -4.20
N SER A 111 -12.57 -8.01 -3.37
CA SER A 111 -12.97 -6.68 -3.85
C SER A 111 -11.79 -5.97 -4.51
N ILE A 112 -11.97 -5.56 -5.77
CA ILE A 112 -10.98 -4.75 -6.49
C ILE A 112 -10.74 -3.42 -5.77
N VAL A 113 -11.81 -2.81 -5.25
CA VAL A 113 -11.70 -1.54 -4.51
C VAL A 113 -10.81 -1.70 -3.29
N GLN A 114 -11.00 -2.76 -2.50
CA GLN A 114 -10.18 -3.03 -1.32
C GLN A 114 -8.71 -3.27 -1.68
N MET A 115 -8.44 -4.03 -2.75
CA MET A 115 -7.06 -4.25 -3.23
C MET A 115 -6.37 -2.94 -3.63
N LEU A 116 -7.04 -2.11 -4.41
CA LEU A 116 -6.50 -0.81 -4.82
C LEU A 116 -6.24 0.11 -3.62
N LEU A 117 -7.18 0.16 -2.67
CA LEU A 117 -7.04 0.99 -1.48
C LEU A 117 -5.86 0.54 -0.62
N SER A 118 -5.64 -0.75 -0.43
CA SER A 118 -4.51 -1.28 0.34
C SER A 118 -3.15 -0.83 -0.24
N TYR A 119 -3.00 -0.79 -1.56
CA TYR A 119 -1.77 -0.28 -2.18
C TYR A 119 -1.63 1.24 -2.06
N LEU A 120 -2.74 1.98 -2.15
CA LEU A 120 -2.75 3.44 -2.06
C LEU A 120 -2.55 3.95 -0.62
N VAL A 121 -2.77 3.13 0.40
CA VAL A 121 -2.53 3.49 1.80
C VAL A 121 -1.08 3.96 2.02
N ILE A 122 -0.10 3.32 1.38
CA ILE A 122 1.33 3.62 1.58
C ILE A 122 1.68 5.07 1.20
N PRO A 123 1.41 5.57 -0.02
CA PRO A 123 1.72 6.95 -0.38
C PRO A 123 0.93 7.98 0.45
N PHE A 124 -0.32 7.71 0.80
CA PHE A 124 -1.10 8.61 1.65
C PHE A 124 -0.63 8.57 3.10
N TYR A 125 -0.14 7.44 3.59
CA TYR A 125 0.51 7.33 4.88
C TYR A 125 1.82 8.15 4.92
N ALA A 126 2.64 8.09 3.88
CA ALA A 126 3.83 8.94 3.76
C ALA A 126 3.47 10.43 3.82
N GLY A 127 2.42 10.85 3.12
CA GLY A 127 1.87 12.21 3.20
C GLY A 127 1.36 12.56 4.60
N THR A 128 0.74 11.61 5.29
CA THR A 128 0.26 11.76 6.68
C THR A 128 1.45 12.01 7.64
N ILE A 129 2.52 11.23 7.53
CA ILE A 129 3.76 11.47 8.31
C ILE A 129 4.28 12.89 8.06
N TYR A 130 4.32 13.32 6.81
CA TYR A 130 4.78 14.65 6.44
C TYR A 130 3.85 15.76 6.98
N HIS A 131 2.53 15.53 6.98
CA HIS A 131 1.55 16.47 7.55
C HIS A 131 1.76 16.66 9.05
N PHE A 132 2.10 15.60 9.77
CA PHE A 132 2.35 15.65 11.21
C PHE A 132 3.80 15.94 11.58
N ARG A 133 4.68 16.21 10.63
CA ARG A 133 6.05 16.67 10.88
C ARG A 133 5.99 17.94 11.75
N ARG A 134 6.98 18.17 12.58
CA ARG A 134 7.09 19.30 13.52
C ARG A 134 6.11 19.28 14.71
N LYS A 135 5.21 18.29 14.82
CA LYS A 135 4.32 18.15 15.98
C LYS A 135 4.95 17.33 17.13
N GLY A 136 6.25 17.06 17.06
CA GLY A 136 7.01 16.37 18.10
C GLY A 136 6.47 14.98 18.42
N THR A 137 6.44 14.63 19.70
CA THR A 137 5.97 13.30 20.16
C THR A 137 4.52 13.02 19.75
N LYS A 138 3.64 14.04 19.75
CA LYS A 138 2.24 13.87 19.32
C LYS A 138 2.17 13.45 17.86
N GLY A 139 2.98 14.07 16.98
CA GLY A 139 3.03 13.69 15.57
C GLY A 139 3.51 12.26 15.35
N LEU A 140 4.52 11.82 16.11
CA LEU A 140 5.01 10.44 16.07
C LEU A 140 3.93 9.45 16.49
N ILE A 141 3.25 9.70 17.63
CA ILE A 141 2.18 8.82 18.13
C ILE A 141 1.06 8.70 17.10
N ILE A 142 0.56 9.82 16.57
CA ILE A 142 -0.51 9.81 15.57
C ILE A 142 -0.09 9.00 14.35
N SER A 143 1.12 9.23 13.82
CA SER A 143 1.62 8.48 12.66
C SER A 143 1.75 6.98 12.95
N THR A 144 2.19 6.58 14.14
CA THR A 144 2.29 5.18 14.55
C THR A 144 0.90 4.54 14.68
N VAL A 145 -0.06 5.26 15.26
CA VAL A 145 -1.44 4.80 15.39
C VAL A 145 -2.09 4.64 14.00
N CYS A 146 -1.88 5.58 13.09
CA CYS A 146 -2.36 5.47 11.71
C CYS A 146 -1.81 4.21 11.01
N LEU A 147 -0.52 3.90 11.19
CA LEU A 147 0.06 2.68 10.67
C LEU A 147 -0.58 1.44 11.30
N GLY A 148 -0.71 1.44 12.63
CA GLY A 148 -1.34 0.34 13.36
C GLY A 148 -2.77 0.06 12.88
N ILE A 149 -3.57 1.10 12.69
CA ILE A 149 -4.94 0.96 12.15
C ILE A 149 -4.90 0.33 10.76
N SER A 150 -4.03 0.80 9.85
CA SER A 150 -3.94 0.26 8.49
C SER A 150 -3.52 -1.22 8.48
N VAL A 151 -2.55 -1.60 9.31
CA VAL A 151 -2.11 -3.01 9.43
C VAL A 151 -3.21 -3.87 10.05
N LEU A 152 -3.87 -3.40 11.10
CA LEU A 152 -4.96 -4.13 11.76
C LEU A 152 -6.15 -4.34 10.81
N THR A 153 -6.53 -3.33 10.04
CA THR A 153 -7.63 -3.47 9.06
C THR A 153 -7.28 -4.50 7.99
N ASP A 154 -6.04 -4.52 7.49
CA ASP A 154 -5.59 -5.50 6.51
C ASP A 154 -5.50 -6.93 7.09
N LEU A 155 -5.17 -7.08 8.38
CA LEU A 155 -5.14 -8.38 9.08
C LEU A 155 -6.54 -8.93 9.37
N MET A 156 -7.48 -8.06 9.75
CA MET A 156 -8.87 -8.45 10.02
C MET A 156 -9.62 -8.88 8.76
N ILE A 157 -9.24 -8.32 7.63
CA ILE A 157 -9.63 -8.77 6.30
C ILE A 157 -8.53 -9.76 5.86
N PRO A 158 -8.83 -10.94 5.25
CA PRO A 158 -7.83 -11.96 4.96
C PRO A 158 -6.82 -11.54 3.86
N PHE A 159 -6.20 -10.38 4.03
CA PHE A 159 -5.15 -9.81 3.18
C PHE A 159 -3.78 -9.80 3.86
N MET A 160 -3.33 -10.96 4.35
CA MET A 160 -2.06 -11.08 5.07
C MET A 160 -0.87 -10.49 4.31
N SER A 161 -0.81 -10.68 2.99
CA SER A 161 0.26 -10.13 2.15
C SER A 161 0.28 -8.60 2.15
N SER A 162 -0.89 -7.97 2.08
CA SER A 162 -1.03 -6.51 2.15
C SER A 162 -0.61 -5.98 3.53
N ALA A 163 -1.06 -6.62 4.60
CA ALA A 163 -0.70 -6.23 5.96
C ALA A 163 0.82 -6.24 6.20
N VAL A 164 1.51 -7.29 5.70
CA VAL A 164 2.97 -7.39 5.79
C VAL A 164 3.66 -6.28 4.99
N VAL A 165 3.24 -6.06 3.75
CA VAL A 165 3.82 -5.01 2.88
C VAL A 165 3.57 -3.63 3.47
N THR A 166 2.34 -3.33 3.88
CA THR A 166 1.97 -2.04 4.52
C THR A 166 2.73 -1.84 5.83
N GLY A 167 2.84 -2.87 6.66
CA GLY A 167 3.55 -2.84 7.93
C GLY A 167 5.04 -2.55 7.73
N ILE A 168 5.74 -3.35 6.93
CA ILE A 168 7.18 -3.18 6.70
C ILE A 168 7.47 -1.83 6.03
N THR A 169 6.76 -1.49 4.96
CA THR A 169 6.98 -0.24 4.23
C THR A 169 6.65 0.97 5.11
N GLY A 170 5.55 0.91 5.86
CA GLY A 170 5.16 1.97 6.77
C GLY A 170 6.16 2.17 7.91
N LEU A 171 6.71 1.09 8.47
CA LEU A 171 7.77 1.17 9.49
C LEU A 171 9.05 1.78 8.94
N VAL A 172 9.47 1.40 7.73
CA VAL A 172 10.64 1.98 7.06
C VAL A 172 10.44 3.47 6.84
N LEU A 173 9.28 3.89 6.34
CA LEU A 173 8.96 5.31 6.14
C LEU A 173 8.99 6.09 7.45
N LEU A 174 8.40 5.55 8.52
CA LEU A 174 8.39 6.18 9.83
C LEU A 174 9.81 6.26 10.41
N HIS A 175 10.60 5.20 10.27
CA HIS A 175 12.00 5.17 10.69
C HIS A 175 12.83 6.26 9.99
N VAL A 176 12.71 6.36 8.68
CA VAL A 176 13.39 7.39 7.87
C VAL A 176 12.95 8.79 8.30
N ALA A 177 11.66 9.00 8.59
CA ALA A 177 11.15 10.29 9.05
C ALA A 177 11.74 10.69 10.41
N VAL A 178 11.87 9.73 11.34
CA VAL A 178 12.54 9.96 12.65
C VAL A 178 14.02 10.26 12.44
N CYS A 179 14.73 9.52 11.60
CA CYS A 179 16.14 9.73 11.30
C CYS A 179 16.40 11.11 10.65
N LYS A 180 15.45 11.59 9.82
CA LYS A 180 15.50 12.94 9.26
C LYS A 180 15.17 14.06 10.27
N GLY A 181 14.79 13.70 11.51
CA GLY A 181 14.47 14.67 12.56
C GLY A 181 13.14 15.39 12.37
N TRP A 182 12.19 14.81 11.62
CA TRP A 182 10.90 15.44 11.35
C TRP A 182 10.06 15.66 12.62
N PHE A 183 10.27 14.85 13.65
CA PHE A 183 9.54 14.93 14.92
C PHE A 183 10.33 15.63 16.03
N GLY A 184 11.64 15.97 15.82
CA GLY A 184 12.47 16.69 16.77
C GLY A 184 13.96 16.33 16.65
N GLU A 185 14.80 17.11 17.30
CA GLU A 185 16.27 16.99 17.21
C GLU A 185 16.80 15.72 17.88
N ASN A 186 16.14 15.25 18.92
CA ASN A 186 16.61 14.12 19.72
C ASN A 186 16.20 12.76 19.11
N LYS A 187 16.83 12.42 17.98
CA LYS A 187 16.53 11.24 17.15
C LYS A 187 16.53 9.93 17.95
N LYS A 188 17.50 9.72 18.84
CA LYS A 188 17.61 8.52 19.66
C LYS A 188 16.37 8.32 20.54
N LYS A 189 15.90 9.37 21.22
CA LYS A 189 14.72 9.33 22.07
C LYS A 189 13.44 8.97 21.29
N PHE A 190 13.28 9.52 20.10
CA PHE A 190 12.13 9.23 19.25
C PHE A 190 12.19 7.83 18.67
N LEU A 191 13.38 7.34 18.29
CA LEU A 191 13.60 5.99 17.80
C LEU A 191 13.27 4.94 18.88
N THR A 192 13.75 5.15 20.10
CA THR A 192 13.46 4.27 21.25
C THR A 192 11.96 4.23 21.55
N LYS A 193 11.27 5.37 21.53
CA LYS A 193 9.81 5.43 21.71
C LYS A 193 9.06 4.68 20.62
N MET A 194 9.46 4.88 19.36
CA MET A 194 8.84 4.20 18.23
C MET A 194 8.96 2.68 18.34
N TRP A 195 10.18 2.17 18.55
CA TRP A 195 10.42 0.74 18.68
C TRP A 195 9.81 0.17 19.95
N GLY A 196 9.74 0.94 21.04
CA GLY A 196 9.05 0.57 22.28
C GLY A 196 7.56 0.35 22.06
N VAL A 197 6.87 1.27 21.36
CA VAL A 197 5.44 1.13 21.05
C VAL A 197 5.20 -0.06 20.12
N ILE A 198 6.02 -0.24 19.10
CA ILE A 198 5.91 -1.38 18.17
C ILE A 198 6.13 -2.70 18.92
N GLY A 199 7.15 -2.77 19.79
CA GLY A 199 7.42 -3.95 20.62
C GLY A 199 6.25 -4.31 21.53
N ILE A 200 5.62 -3.33 22.18
CA ILE A 200 4.43 -3.54 23.00
C ILE A 200 3.26 -4.07 22.13
N CYS A 201 3.02 -3.48 20.97
CA CYS A 201 1.96 -3.93 20.07
C CYS A 201 2.18 -5.37 19.59
N LEU A 202 3.43 -5.77 19.29
CA LEU A 202 3.77 -7.13 18.89
C LEU A 202 3.62 -8.17 20.01
N ILE A 203 3.80 -7.77 21.26
CA ILE A 203 3.61 -8.66 22.42
C ILE A 203 2.13 -8.86 22.73
N LEU A 204 1.30 -7.85 22.43
CA LEU A 204 -0.16 -7.89 22.67
C LEU A 204 -0.95 -8.60 21.54
N MET A 205 -0.32 -8.88 20.40
CA MET A 205 -0.88 -9.68 19.30
C MET A 205 -0.59 -11.18 19.48
#